data_1cdea167bff0c8d094238e4347e45121
#
_entry.id   1cdea167bff0c8d094238e4347e45121
#
_cell.length_a   1.000
_cell.length_b   1.000
_cell.length_c   1.000
_cell.angle_alpha   90.00
_cell.angle_beta   90.00
_cell.angle_gamma   90.00
#
_symmetry.space_group_name_H-M   'P 1'
#
loop_
_entity.id
_entity.type
_entity.pdbx_description
1 polymer ?
#
loop_
_entity_poly.entity_id
_entity_poly.type
_entity_poly.pdbx_seq_one_letter_code
_entity_poly.pdbx_strand_id
1 'polypeptide(L)' 'HVAHFVIDGGIRSAARTEPADKPDSMLDPDAIALSYWNVLQQPRSAWTWELELRPWVEKF' A
#
# COMPACT_ATOMS: atom_id res chain seq x y z
N HIS A 1 5.41 19.11 -0.86
CA HIS A 1 4.49 18.11 -0.30
C HIS A 1 5.28 16.98 0.37
N VAL A 2 4.96 16.70 1.60
CA VAL A 2 5.55 15.59 2.35
C VAL A 2 4.42 14.69 2.83
N ALA A 3 4.55 13.38 2.63
CA ALA A 3 3.60 12.41 3.13
C ALA A 3 4.34 11.22 3.75
N HIS A 4 3.81 10.72 4.86
CA HIS A 4 4.34 9.57 5.56
C HIS A 4 3.47 8.36 5.22
N PHE A 5 4.10 7.33 4.64
CA PHE A 5 3.43 6.07 4.31
C PHE A 5 3.81 5.02 5.33
N VAL A 6 2.81 4.42 5.97
CA VAL A 6 3.00 3.26 6.83
C VAL A 6 2.63 2.03 6.00
N ILE A 7 3.58 1.11 5.85
CA ILE A 7 3.38 -0.14 5.12
C ILE A 7 3.29 -1.25 6.15
N ASP A 8 2.09 -1.80 6.35
CA ASP A 8 1.84 -2.81 7.36
C ASP A 8 1.36 -4.10 6.72
N GLY A 9 2.28 -5.02 6.50
CA GLY A 9 2.03 -6.31 5.90
C GLY A 9 3.18 -6.76 5.04
N GLY A 10 3.18 -8.04 4.69
CA GLY A 10 4.18 -8.60 3.79
C GLY A 10 4.00 -8.09 2.37
N ILE A 11 5.08 -7.75 1.71
CA ILE A 11 5.08 -7.32 0.31
C ILE A 11 5.45 -8.53 -0.55
N ARG A 12 4.64 -8.87 -1.53
CA ARG A 12 4.94 -10.00 -2.40
C ARG A 12 6.07 -9.65 -3.37
N SER A 13 6.84 -10.69 -3.70
CA SER A 13 7.97 -10.60 -4.62
C SER A 13 8.18 -11.95 -5.28
N ALA A 14 9.19 -12.07 -6.13
CA ALA A 14 9.55 -13.36 -6.74
C ALA A 14 9.89 -14.43 -5.67
N ALA A 15 10.47 -14.02 -4.53
CA ALA A 15 10.85 -14.92 -3.45
C ALA A 15 9.77 -15.07 -2.38
N ARG A 16 8.77 -14.20 -2.36
CA ARG A 16 7.70 -14.18 -1.34
C ARG A 16 6.36 -14.15 -2.04
N THR A 17 5.72 -15.31 -2.08
CA THR A 17 4.42 -15.46 -2.74
C THR A 17 3.33 -15.71 -1.71
N GLU A 18 2.12 -15.26 -2.03
CA GLU A 18 0.96 -15.46 -1.19
C GLU A 18 0.38 -16.88 -1.36
N PRO A 19 -0.35 -17.39 -0.36
CA PRO A 19 -1.05 -18.67 -0.49
C PRO A 19 -2.08 -18.64 -1.62
N ALA A 20 -2.22 -19.75 -2.34
CA ALA A 20 -3.16 -19.85 -3.46
C ALA A 20 -4.63 -19.68 -3.04
N ASP A 21 -4.95 -20.04 -1.79
CA ASP A 21 -6.31 -19.92 -1.23
C ASP A 21 -6.60 -18.52 -0.65
N LYS A 22 -5.62 -17.64 -0.62
CA LYS A 22 -5.77 -16.27 -0.12
C LYS A 22 -5.12 -15.27 -1.08
N PRO A 23 -5.72 -15.05 -2.26
CA PRO A 23 -5.18 -14.07 -3.19
C PRO A 23 -5.23 -12.67 -2.57
N ASP A 24 -4.25 -11.85 -2.90
CA ASP A 24 -4.11 -10.48 -2.38
C ASP A 24 -3.99 -10.39 -0.85
N SER A 25 -3.51 -11.46 -0.21
CA SER A 25 -3.24 -11.45 1.23
C SER A 25 -1.90 -10.79 1.57
N MET A 26 -1.09 -10.47 0.56
CA MET A 26 0.14 -9.69 0.69
C MET A 26 0.02 -8.42 -0.12
N LEU A 27 0.78 -7.41 0.25
CA LEU A 27 0.80 -6.15 -0.47
C LEU A 27 1.44 -6.33 -1.84
N ASP A 28 0.76 -5.83 -2.87
CA ASP A 28 1.28 -5.77 -4.23
C ASP A 28 2.16 -4.53 -4.37
N PRO A 29 3.44 -4.67 -4.74
CA PRO A 29 4.30 -3.50 -4.91
C PRO A 29 3.77 -2.51 -5.95
N ASP A 30 3.10 -2.97 -7.01
CA ASP A 30 2.52 -2.06 -7.99
C ASP A 30 1.33 -1.29 -7.41
N ALA A 31 0.53 -1.91 -6.56
CA ALA A 31 -0.56 -1.23 -5.87
C ALA A 31 -0.03 -0.19 -4.86
N ILE A 32 1.07 -0.51 -4.18
CA ILE A 32 1.75 0.46 -3.31
C ILE A 32 2.22 1.66 -4.13
N ALA A 33 2.87 1.42 -5.26
CA ALA A 33 3.35 2.48 -6.14
C ALA A 33 2.22 3.35 -6.65
N LEU A 34 1.07 2.76 -6.96
CA LEU A 34 -0.12 3.52 -7.38
C LEU A 34 -0.62 4.44 -6.27
N SER A 35 -0.60 3.97 -5.01
CA SER A 35 -0.98 4.80 -3.87
C SER A 35 -0.05 6.00 -3.72
N TYR A 36 1.26 5.81 -3.89
CA TYR A 36 2.23 6.89 -3.88
C TYR A 36 1.93 7.91 -4.98
N TRP A 37 1.70 7.42 -6.19
CA TRP A 37 1.38 8.26 -7.33
C TRP A 37 0.14 9.10 -7.09
N ASN A 38 -0.92 8.49 -6.58
CA ASN A 38 -2.18 9.17 -6.28
C ASN A 38 -1.99 10.29 -5.25
N VAL A 39 -1.20 10.06 -4.21
CA VAL A 39 -0.90 11.09 -3.21
C VAL A 39 -0.13 12.25 -3.83
N LEU A 40 0.83 11.97 -4.71
CA LEU A 40 1.60 13.01 -5.40
C LEU A 40 0.74 13.85 -6.34
N GLN A 41 -0.39 13.34 -6.80
CA GLN A 41 -1.32 14.03 -7.70
C GLN A 41 -2.33 14.91 -6.96
N GLN A 42 -2.39 14.85 -5.66
CA GLN A 42 -3.40 15.59 -4.89
C GLN A 42 -3.20 17.11 -5.03
N PRO A 43 -4.31 17.86 -5.15
CA PRO A 43 -4.22 19.31 -5.14
C PRO A 43 -3.73 19.81 -3.76
N ARG A 44 -2.98 20.90 -3.76
CA ARG A 44 -2.40 21.41 -2.51
C ARG A 44 -3.42 21.89 -1.48
N SER A 45 -4.67 22.04 -1.87
CA SER A 45 -5.76 22.38 -0.95
C SER A 45 -6.21 21.18 -0.10
N ALA A 46 -5.76 19.96 -0.44
CA ALA A 46 -6.15 18.74 0.27
C ALA A 46 -5.05 17.68 0.13
N TRP A 47 -3.93 17.90 0.80
CA TRP A 47 -2.81 16.95 0.79
C TRP A 47 -2.95 15.94 1.93
N THR A 48 -2.65 14.68 1.62
CA THR A 48 -2.51 13.63 2.62
C THR A 48 -1.22 13.84 3.40
N TRP A 49 -1.32 13.81 4.73
CA TRP A 49 -0.17 13.87 5.63
C TRP A 49 0.36 12.46 5.95
N GLU A 50 -0.55 11.54 6.27
CA GLU A 50 -0.19 10.19 6.64
C GLU A 50 -1.23 9.21 6.14
N LEU A 51 -0.79 8.05 5.65
CA LEU A 51 -1.69 6.97 5.28
C LEU A 51 -1.03 5.63 5.57
N GLU A 52 -1.86 4.62 5.82
CA GLU A 52 -1.43 3.28 6.12
C GLU A 52 -1.99 2.32 5.08
N LEU A 53 -1.12 1.48 4.52
CA LEU A 53 -1.49 0.47 3.53
C LEU A 53 -1.39 -0.90 4.15
N ARG A 54 -2.48 -1.67 4.06
CA ARG A 54 -2.57 -3.03 4.59
C ARG A 54 -3.30 -3.92 3.58
N PRO A 55 -2.90 -5.20 3.45
CA PRO A 55 -3.73 -6.12 2.69
C PRO A 55 -5.04 -6.38 3.47
N TRP A 56 -6.06 -6.84 2.75
CA TRP A 56 -7.40 -7.02 3.32
C TRP A 56 -7.47 -7.98 4.52
N VAL A 57 -6.49 -8.88 4.65
CA VAL A 57 -6.46 -9.89 5.73
C VAL A 57 -5.97 -9.33 7.07
N GLU A 58 -5.37 -8.15 7.08
CA GLU A 58 -4.86 -7.54 8.31
C GLU A 58 -5.99 -7.10 9.22
N LYS A 59 -5.73 -7.10 10.53
CA LYS A 59 -6.69 -6.59 11.52
C LYS A 59 -6.61 -5.06 11.57
N PHE A 60 -7.73 -4.47 11.39
CA PHE A 60 -7.86 -3.02 11.49
C PHE A 60 -8.43 -2.60 12.84
#